data_4c78189f87df7199aa29720bdd4c590b
#
_entry.id   4c78189f87df7199aa29720bdd4c590b
#
_cell.length_a   1.000
_cell.length_b   1.000
_cell.length_c   1.000
_cell.angle_alpha   90.00
_cell.angle_beta   90.00
_cell.angle_gamma   90.00
#
_symmetry.space_group_name_H-M   'P 1'
#
loop_
_entity.id
_entity.type
_entity.pdbx_description
1 polymer ?
#
loop_
_entity_poly.entity_id
_entity_poly.type
_entity_poly.pdbx_seq_one_letter_code
_entity_poly.pdbx_strand_id
1 'polypeptide(L)'
;MSCQERLSQWETEVSTAFAHLSHPQIWGLVLWSAGIALSGSAGITQISALLAFVLCQGEQTVFQRLREWYLDADQKSGKKRRDLEVSTCFAPLLRWVVRLWQSDKRQLPLVLDATSLGNRWTILALSVVIRSCAIPVAGKVLPAQQPGSWRP
;
A
#
# COMPACT_ATOMS: atom_id res chain seq x y z
N MET A 1 -0.50 -26.11 -1.78
CA MET A 1 -0.23 -24.93 -0.92
C MET A 1 -1.55 -24.26 -0.60
N SER A 2 -1.92 -24.18 0.66
CA SER A 2 -3.18 -23.56 1.11
C SER A 2 -3.13 -22.02 0.95
N CYS A 3 -4.29 -21.38 1.00
CA CYS A 3 -4.35 -19.91 0.95
C CYS A 3 -3.67 -19.27 2.18
N GLN A 4 -3.75 -19.93 3.33
CA GLN A 4 -3.07 -19.49 4.55
C GLN A 4 -1.55 -19.57 4.44
N GLU A 5 -1.00 -20.62 3.85
CA GLU A 5 0.44 -20.74 3.60
C GLU A 5 0.94 -19.62 2.66
N ARG A 6 0.17 -19.27 1.64
CA ARG A 6 0.49 -18.14 0.74
C ARG A 6 0.48 -16.79 1.45
N LEU A 7 -0.51 -16.57 2.33
CA LEU A 7 -0.55 -15.36 3.15
C LEU A 7 0.65 -15.26 4.10
N SER A 8 1.04 -16.37 4.72
CA SER A 8 2.20 -16.42 5.61
C SER A 8 3.52 -16.14 4.87
N GLN A 9 3.67 -16.69 3.66
CA GLN A 9 4.82 -16.37 2.80
C GLN A 9 4.82 -14.89 2.42
N TRP A 10 3.65 -14.34 2.03
CA TRP A 10 3.51 -12.93 1.70
C TRP A 10 3.81 -12.02 2.89
N GLU A 11 3.37 -12.39 4.11
CA GLU A 11 3.73 -11.69 5.34
C GLU A 11 5.25 -11.65 5.56
N THR A 12 5.93 -12.75 5.31
CA THR A 12 7.40 -12.83 5.43
C THR A 12 8.10 -11.89 4.45
N GLU A 13 7.64 -11.87 3.18
CA GLU A 13 8.17 -10.95 2.16
C GLU A 13 7.95 -9.48 2.55
N VAL A 14 6.73 -9.12 2.95
CA VAL A 14 6.39 -7.76 3.37
C VAL A 14 7.18 -7.35 4.62
N SER A 15 7.29 -8.23 5.61
CA SER A 15 8.06 -7.98 6.84
C SER A 15 9.54 -7.74 6.56
N THR A 16 10.10 -8.48 5.61
CA THR A 16 11.49 -8.31 5.18
C THR A 16 11.69 -6.98 4.44
N ALA A 17 10.77 -6.63 3.57
CA ALA A 17 10.85 -5.39 2.78
C ALA A 17 10.62 -4.14 3.64
N PHE A 18 9.70 -4.20 4.62
CA PHE A 18 9.25 -3.08 5.45
C PHE A 18 9.55 -3.30 6.93
N ALA A 19 10.78 -3.73 7.26
CA ALA A 19 11.19 -4.09 8.62
C ALA A 19 11.06 -2.96 9.66
N HIS A 20 10.88 -1.71 9.24
CA HIS A 20 10.64 -0.55 10.12
C HIS A 20 9.18 -0.43 10.59
N LEU A 21 8.25 -1.13 9.94
CA LEU A 21 6.84 -1.11 10.33
C LEU A 21 6.58 -2.05 11.51
N SER A 22 5.61 -1.68 12.34
CA SER A 22 5.12 -2.55 13.41
C SER A 22 4.31 -3.72 12.83
N HIS A 23 4.23 -4.84 13.56
CA HIS A 23 3.48 -6.02 13.12
C HIS A 23 2.02 -5.71 12.71
N PRO A 24 1.22 -4.89 13.43
CA PRO A 24 -0.12 -4.52 12.96
C PRO A 24 -0.13 -3.74 11.64
N GLN A 25 0.89 -2.90 11.39
CA GLN A 25 1.02 -2.17 10.13
C GLN A 25 1.39 -3.10 8.97
N ILE A 26 2.32 -4.04 9.21
CA ILE A 26 2.69 -5.10 8.25
C ILE A 26 1.47 -5.97 7.93
N TRP A 27 0.77 -6.45 8.96
CA TRP A 27 -0.40 -7.29 8.76
C TRP A 27 -1.52 -6.59 7.98
N GLY A 28 -1.76 -5.32 8.25
CA GLY A 28 -2.70 -4.51 7.45
C GLY A 28 -2.27 -4.39 5.99
N LEU A 29 -0.98 -4.15 5.72
CA LEU A 29 -0.44 -4.09 4.36
C LEU A 29 -0.57 -5.44 3.63
N VAL A 30 -0.32 -6.55 4.33
CA VAL A 30 -0.50 -7.92 3.82
C VAL A 30 -1.95 -8.17 3.44
N LEU A 31 -2.89 -7.85 4.33
CA LEU A 31 -4.32 -8.05 4.08
C LEU A 31 -4.83 -7.18 2.93
N TRP A 32 -4.46 -5.90 2.87
CA TRP A 32 -4.84 -5.02 1.77
C TRP A 32 -4.29 -5.52 0.43
N SER A 33 -2.99 -5.77 0.33
CA SER A 33 -2.35 -6.19 -0.92
C SER A 33 -2.84 -7.56 -1.39
N ALA A 34 -2.93 -8.56 -0.50
CA ALA A 34 -3.49 -9.87 -0.83
C ALA A 34 -4.97 -9.79 -1.19
N GLY A 35 -5.75 -9.00 -0.46
CA GLY A 35 -7.16 -8.81 -0.73
C GLY A 35 -7.41 -8.18 -2.10
N ILE A 36 -6.67 -7.14 -2.48
CA ILE A 36 -6.75 -6.53 -3.82
C ILE A 36 -6.35 -7.55 -4.90
N ALA A 37 -5.24 -8.26 -4.70
CA ALA A 37 -4.74 -9.23 -5.67
C ALA A 37 -5.71 -10.41 -5.88
N LEU A 38 -6.35 -10.89 -4.83
CA LEU A 38 -7.27 -12.02 -4.89
C LEU A 38 -8.67 -11.64 -5.37
N SER A 39 -9.17 -10.45 -4.99
CA SER A 39 -10.51 -10.00 -5.37
C SER A 39 -10.55 -9.27 -6.71
N GLY A 40 -9.41 -8.78 -7.22
CA GLY A 40 -9.35 -7.89 -8.37
C GLY A 40 -10.00 -6.52 -8.12
N SER A 41 -10.25 -6.15 -6.87
CA SER A 41 -10.94 -4.93 -6.46
C SER A 41 -10.22 -4.24 -5.33
N ALA A 42 -10.23 -2.90 -5.30
CA ALA A 42 -9.76 -2.09 -4.18
C ALA A 42 -10.89 -1.71 -3.20
N GLY A 43 -12.10 -2.23 -3.39
CA GLY A 43 -13.24 -1.97 -2.54
C GLY A 43 -13.15 -2.72 -1.21
N ILE A 44 -13.17 -2.00 -0.09
CA ILE A 44 -13.01 -2.59 1.25
C ILE A 44 -14.05 -3.68 1.55
N THR A 45 -15.28 -3.52 1.05
CA THR A 45 -16.37 -4.50 1.25
C THR A 45 -16.06 -5.82 0.55
N GLN A 46 -15.62 -5.78 -0.71
CA GLN A 46 -15.26 -6.98 -1.45
C GLN A 46 -14.03 -7.68 -0.82
N ILE A 47 -13.04 -6.89 -0.43
CA ILE A 47 -11.83 -7.39 0.22
C ILE A 47 -12.18 -8.05 1.56
N SER A 48 -13.00 -7.39 2.39
CA SER A 48 -13.36 -7.92 3.71
C SER A 48 -14.17 -9.21 3.62
N ALA A 49 -15.12 -9.31 2.71
CA ALA A 49 -15.90 -10.52 2.48
C ALA A 49 -15.01 -11.70 2.04
N LEU A 50 -14.10 -11.47 1.07
CA LEU A 50 -13.16 -12.49 0.62
C LEU A 50 -12.20 -12.94 1.73
N LEU A 51 -11.59 -11.99 2.43
CA LEU A 51 -10.62 -12.29 3.48
C LEU A 51 -11.28 -12.91 4.72
N ALA A 52 -12.54 -12.59 5.02
CA ALA A 52 -13.31 -13.25 6.08
C ALA A 52 -13.41 -14.76 5.84
N PHE A 53 -13.68 -15.14 4.60
CA PHE A 53 -13.71 -16.55 4.20
C PHE A 53 -12.31 -17.19 4.30
N VAL A 54 -11.28 -16.54 3.77
CA VAL A 54 -9.90 -17.05 3.76
C VAL A 54 -9.32 -17.22 5.16
N LEU A 55 -9.63 -16.27 6.06
CA LEU A 55 -9.13 -16.24 7.44
C LEU A 55 -10.04 -17.00 8.44
N CYS A 56 -11.19 -17.48 8.00
CA CYS A 56 -12.21 -18.05 8.88
C CYS A 56 -12.60 -17.09 10.02
N GLN A 57 -12.77 -15.80 9.71
CA GLN A 57 -13.13 -14.72 10.64
C GLN A 57 -14.43 -14.04 10.23
N GLY A 58 -15.06 -13.33 11.18
CA GLY A 58 -16.24 -12.53 10.86
C GLY A 58 -15.90 -11.37 9.93
N GLU A 59 -16.73 -11.12 8.91
CA GLU A 59 -16.54 -10.06 7.91
C GLU A 59 -16.38 -8.68 8.55
N GLN A 60 -17.20 -8.36 9.54
CA GLN A 60 -17.13 -7.09 10.27
C GLN A 60 -15.78 -6.89 10.99
N THR A 61 -15.20 -7.98 11.50
CA THR A 61 -13.88 -7.93 12.15
C THR A 61 -12.78 -7.61 11.15
N VAL A 62 -12.83 -8.24 9.97
CA VAL A 62 -11.87 -7.98 8.89
C VAL A 62 -12.06 -6.58 8.32
N PHE A 63 -13.30 -6.17 8.08
CA PHE A 63 -13.64 -4.82 7.62
C PHE A 63 -13.09 -3.75 8.56
N GLN A 64 -13.33 -3.87 9.87
CA GLN A 64 -12.85 -2.91 10.86
C GLN A 64 -11.32 -2.86 10.89
N ARG A 65 -10.63 -3.99 10.81
CA ARG A 65 -9.18 -4.07 10.76
C ARG A 65 -8.60 -3.38 9.51
N LEU A 66 -9.19 -3.60 8.35
CA LEU A 66 -8.78 -2.96 7.11
C LEU A 66 -9.02 -1.44 7.16
N ARG A 67 -10.17 -1.01 7.70
CA ARG A 67 -10.50 0.39 7.87
C ARG A 67 -9.54 1.09 8.82
N GLU A 68 -9.27 0.53 9.99
CA GLU A 68 -8.38 1.13 10.98
C GLU A 68 -6.93 1.27 10.49
N TRP A 69 -6.53 0.46 9.50
CA TRP A 69 -5.16 0.52 8.98
C TRP A 69 -4.80 1.87 8.37
N TYR A 70 -5.72 2.53 7.67
CA TYR A 70 -5.50 3.82 7.00
C TYR A 70 -6.07 5.03 7.76
N LEU A 71 -6.75 4.84 8.87
CA LEU A 71 -7.22 5.95 9.71
C LEU A 71 -6.07 6.58 10.49
N ASP A 72 -6.24 7.85 10.86
CA ASP A 72 -5.33 8.54 11.76
C ASP A 72 -5.37 7.95 13.18
N ALA A 73 -4.31 8.13 13.96
CA ALA A 73 -4.16 7.49 15.26
C ALA A 73 -5.30 7.83 16.24
N ASP A 74 -5.84 9.04 16.18
CA ASP A 74 -6.96 9.51 17.00
C ASP A 74 -8.30 8.84 16.65
N GLN A 75 -8.44 8.35 15.42
CA GLN A 75 -9.63 7.65 14.91
C GLN A 75 -9.59 6.13 15.12
N LYS A 76 -8.44 5.59 15.52
CA LYS A 76 -8.25 4.15 15.75
C LYS A 76 -8.74 3.72 17.11
N SER A 77 -9.19 2.48 17.22
CA SER A 77 -9.53 1.84 18.48
C SER A 77 -8.28 1.37 19.23
N GLY A 78 -8.34 1.27 20.57
CA GLY A 78 -7.29 0.71 21.41
C GLY A 78 -6.26 1.70 21.91
N LYS A 79 -5.30 1.20 22.71
CA LYS A 79 -4.31 2.02 23.44
C LYS A 79 -3.00 2.25 22.66
N LYS A 80 -2.65 1.39 21.73
CA LYS A 80 -1.40 1.45 20.94
C LYS A 80 -1.65 1.99 19.53
N ARG A 81 -2.17 3.21 19.47
CA ARG A 81 -2.51 3.87 18.19
C ARG A 81 -1.25 4.46 17.57
N ARG A 82 -1.03 4.19 16.30
CA ARG A 82 0.08 4.76 15.53
C ARG A 82 -0.39 5.09 14.13
N ASP A 83 0.08 6.21 13.61
CA ASP A 83 -0.08 6.56 12.20
C ASP A 83 0.86 5.72 11.35
N LEU A 84 0.43 5.47 10.11
CA LEU A 84 1.31 4.94 9.09
C LEU A 84 1.99 6.12 8.39
N GLU A 85 3.27 6.32 8.67
CA GLU A 85 4.07 7.32 7.95
C GLU A 85 4.43 6.79 6.56
N VAL A 86 3.59 7.10 5.58
CA VAL A 86 3.68 6.56 4.21
C VAL A 86 5.01 6.92 3.54
N SER A 87 5.55 8.10 3.83
CA SER A 87 6.83 8.56 3.25
C SER A 87 7.98 7.61 3.58
N THR A 88 7.96 6.97 4.76
CA THR A 88 8.98 6.00 5.18
C THR A 88 8.93 4.69 4.39
N CYS A 89 7.81 4.43 3.70
CA CYS A 89 7.62 3.21 2.91
C CYS A 89 8.18 3.33 1.48
N PHE A 90 8.43 4.53 0.97
CA PHE A 90 8.84 4.72 -0.42
C PHE A 90 10.21 4.11 -0.74
N ALA A 91 11.21 4.34 0.09
CA ALA A 91 12.55 3.79 -0.14
C ALA A 91 12.61 2.25 0.00
N PRO A 92 11.96 1.62 0.98
CA PRO A 92 11.79 0.16 1.03
C PRO A 92 11.07 -0.40 -0.20
N LEU A 93 9.97 0.23 -0.63
CA LEU A 93 9.21 -0.18 -1.80
C LEU A 93 10.06 -0.12 -3.08
N LEU A 94 10.78 0.99 -3.29
CA LEU A 94 11.68 1.12 -4.44
C LEU A 94 12.77 0.04 -4.43
N ARG A 95 13.41 -0.22 -3.28
CA ARG A 95 14.41 -1.30 -3.17
C ARG A 95 13.82 -2.67 -3.51
N TRP A 96 12.61 -2.95 -3.03
CA TRP A 96 11.92 -4.20 -3.33
C TRP A 96 11.60 -4.32 -4.83
N VAL A 97 11.04 -3.26 -5.44
CA VAL A 97 10.75 -3.20 -6.87
C VAL A 97 12.02 -3.38 -7.71
N VAL A 98 13.14 -2.72 -7.35
CA VAL A 98 14.42 -2.84 -8.05
C VAL A 98 15.00 -4.27 -7.96
N ARG A 99 14.79 -5.00 -6.85
CA ARG A 99 15.17 -6.42 -6.76
C ARG A 99 14.42 -7.32 -7.75
N LEU A 100 13.19 -6.94 -8.12
CA LEU A 100 12.41 -7.64 -9.14
C LEU A 100 12.86 -7.26 -10.56
N TRP A 101 13.70 -6.26 -10.69
CA TRP A 101 14.22 -5.75 -11.96
C TRP A 101 15.32 -6.68 -12.49
N GLN A 102 14.93 -7.63 -13.32
CA GLN A 102 15.84 -8.57 -13.98
C GLN A 102 16.29 -8.04 -15.36
N SER A 103 16.82 -6.83 -15.42
CA SER A 103 17.28 -6.25 -16.67
C SER A 103 18.79 -6.04 -16.63
N ASP A 104 19.47 -6.48 -17.69
CA ASP A 104 20.89 -6.16 -17.93
C ASP A 104 21.13 -4.67 -18.21
N LYS A 105 20.06 -3.93 -18.42
CA LYS A 105 20.11 -2.48 -18.63
C LYS A 105 20.19 -1.76 -17.28
N ARG A 106 21.21 -0.96 -17.10
CA ARG A 106 21.41 -0.11 -15.90
C ARG A 106 20.48 1.12 -15.83
N GLN A 107 19.42 1.18 -16.67
CA GLN A 107 18.49 2.32 -16.74
C GLN A 107 17.15 1.91 -16.17
N LEU A 108 16.69 2.64 -15.16
CA LEU A 108 15.39 2.48 -14.54
C LEU A 108 14.39 3.46 -15.21
N PRO A 109 13.43 3.01 -16.00
CA PRO A 109 12.42 3.89 -16.58
C PRO A 109 11.50 4.44 -15.49
N LEU A 110 11.41 5.76 -15.40
CA LEU A 110 10.55 6.46 -14.46
C LEU A 110 9.47 7.23 -15.20
N VAL A 111 8.27 7.25 -14.64
CA VAL A 111 7.14 8.07 -15.08
C VAL A 111 6.68 8.92 -13.92
N LEU A 112 6.54 10.22 -14.16
CA LEU A 112 5.90 11.15 -13.25
C LEU A 112 4.49 11.44 -13.78
N ASP A 113 3.49 11.16 -12.97
CA ASP A 113 2.08 11.44 -13.25
C ASP A 113 1.50 12.42 -12.24
N ALA A 114 0.57 13.26 -12.72
CA ALA A 114 -0.15 14.21 -11.90
C ALA A 114 -1.65 14.02 -12.10
N THR A 115 -2.34 13.56 -11.06
CA THR A 115 -3.78 13.32 -11.10
C THR A 115 -4.51 14.28 -10.16
N SER A 116 -5.55 14.94 -10.66
CA SER A 116 -6.40 15.81 -9.84
C SER A 116 -7.53 15.02 -9.18
N LEU A 117 -7.68 15.17 -7.88
CA LEU A 117 -8.80 14.61 -7.12
C LEU A 117 -9.78 15.74 -6.77
N GLY A 118 -10.77 15.90 -7.65
CA GLY A 118 -11.67 17.05 -7.62
C GLY A 118 -10.91 18.37 -7.73
N ASN A 119 -11.47 19.43 -7.14
CA ASN A 119 -10.87 20.77 -7.13
C ASN A 119 -10.00 21.04 -5.89
N ARG A 120 -9.73 20.03 -5.07
CA ARG A 120 -9.08 20.21 -3.76
C ARG A 120 -7.65 19.70 -3.71
N TRP A 121 -7.33 18.64 -4.45
CA TRP A 121 -6.06 17.96 -4.34
C TRP A 121 -5.46 17.63 -5.69
N THR A 122 -4.14 17.70 -5.77
CA THR A 122 -3.34 17.13 -6.86
C THR A 122 -2.42 16.07 -6.28
N ILE A 123 -2.46 14.88 -6.85
CA ILE A 123 -1.60 13.76 -6.47
C ILE A 123 -0.49 13.67 -7.49
N LEU A 124 0.75 13.85 -7.05
CA LEU A 124 1.93 13.56 -7.86
C LEU A 124 2.40 12.15 -7.53
N ALA A 125 2.55 11.30 -8.54
CA ALA A 125 3.04 9.95 -8.39
C ALA A 125 4.27 9.72 -9.27
N LEU A 126 5.37 9.29 -8.65
CA LEU A 126 6.55 8.80 -9.35
C LEU A 126 6.48 7.28 -9.41
N SER A 127 6.50 6.73 -10.59
CA SER A 127 6.38 5.28 -10.82
C SER A 127 7.59 4.72 -11.56
N VAL A 128 7.97 3.48 -11.22
CA VAL A 128 8.91 2.67 -12.00
C VAL A 128 8.12 1.83 -12.99
N VAL A 129 8.55 1.82 -14.26
CA VAL A 129 7.88 1.00 -15.29
C VAL A 129 8.58 -0.34 -15.43
N ILE A 130 7.86 -1.43 -15.10
CA ILE A 130 8.33 -2.81 -15.21
C ILE A 130 7.33 -3.62 -16.02
N ARG A 131 7.78 -4.26 -17.10
CA ARG A 131 6.93 -5.16 -17.92
C ARG A 131 5.57 -4.53 -18.28
N SER A 132 5.60 -3.28 -18.71
CA SER A 132 4.40 -2.49 -19.07
C SER A 132 3.48 -2.10 -17.89
N CYS A 133 3.89 -2.33 -16.65
CA CYS A 133 3.20 -1.86 -15.45
C CYS A 133 3.95 -0.69 -14.83
N ALA A 134 3.25 0.38 -14.50
CA ALA A 134 3.78 1.48 -13.72
C ALA A 134 3.51 1.21 -12.23
N ILE A 135 4.58 1.04 -11.44
CA ILE A 135 4.49 0.77 -10.00
C ILE A 135 4.84 2.07 -9.27
N PRO A 136 3.88 2.72 -8.58
CA PRO A 136 4.16 3.92 -7.81
C PRO A 136 5.15 3.63 -6.68
N VAL A 137 6.26 4.36 -6.64
CA VAL A 137 7.33 4.19 -5.65
C VAL A 137 7.56 5.42 -4.80
N ALA A 138 6.95 6.54 -5.17
CA ALA A 138 6.87 7.76 -4.38
C ALA A 138 5.63 8.55 -4.77
N GLY A 139 5.13 9.39 -3.86
CA GLY A 139 3.98 10.24 -4.14
C GLY A 139 3.89 11.41 -3.17
N LYS A 140 3.22 12.46 -3.61
CA LYS A 140 2.90 13.63 -2.78
C LYS A 140 1.51 14.13 -3.11
N VAL A 141 0.72 14.39 -2.07
CA VAL A 141 -0.58 15.04 -2.19
C VAL A 141 -0.40 16.53 -1.93
N LEU A 142 -0.87 17.35 -2.86
CA LEU A 142 -0.75 18.80 -2.84
C LEU A 142 -2.14 19.45 -2.90
N PRO A 143 -2.39 20.58 -2.22
CA PRO A 143 -3.61 21.35 -2.42
C PRO A 143 -3.68 21.88 -3.86
N ALA A 144 -4.80 21.67 -4.55
CA ALA A 144 -4.95 22.04 -5.97
C ALA A 144 -4.97 23.57 -6.19
N GLN A 145 -5.32 24.35 -5.15
CA GLN A 145 -5.50 25.80 -5.27
C GLN A 145 -4.28 26.63 -4.85
N GLN A 146 -3.15 26.03 -4.51
CA GLN A 146 -1.93 26.76 -4.15
C GLN A 146 -0.99 26.82 -5.36
N PRO A 147 -0.84 27.99 -6.03
CA PRO A 147 0.13 28.15 -7.09
C PRO A 147 1.55 27.86 -6.57
N GLY A 148 2.29 27.01 -7.25
CA GLY A 148 3.67 26.67 -6.87
C GLY A 148 3.84 25.66 -5.74
N SER A 149 2.76 25.01 -5.24
CA SER A 149 2.83 23.97 -4.20
C SER A 149 3.69 22.75 -4.59
N TRP A 150 4.03 22.62 -5.86
CA TRP A 150 4.94 21.59 -6.41
C TRP A 150 6.42 21.95 -6.33
N ARG A 151 6.76 23.19 -5.98
CA ARG A 151 8.15 23.61 -5.78
C ARG A 151 8.64 23.12 -4.42
N PRO A 152 9.89 22.63 -4.30
CA PRO A 152 10.48 22.24 -3.03
C PRO A 152 10.62 23.43 -2.08
#